data_8658a7f13f2c58639f100dea389604eb
#
_entry.id   8658a7f13f2c58639f100dea389604eb
#
_cell.length_a   1.000
_cell.length_b   1.000
_cell.length_c   1.000
_cell.angle_alpha   90.00
_cell.angle_beta   90.00
_cell.angle_gamma   90.00
#
_symmetry.space_group_name_H-M   'P 1'
#
loop_
_entity.id
_entity.type
_entity.pdbx_description
1 polymer ?
#
loop_
_entity_poly.entity_id
_entity_poly.type
_entity_poly.pdbx_seq_one_letter_code
_entity_poly.pdbx_strand_id
1 'polypeptide(L)'
;MADPGGAKQGGDDKAYLWRLHRIFALYVVGVVAFLALMAWAEQRGLSRHWIGPIFLFLTVMVYAGIGVYGRTTDPEEYYVAGRRIPPIYNGMAAAADWMSAASFISLSGALYLQGFSGTPGQAGGLAYLLGWTGGFCLVALLIAPHLRAMGLYTVPDFFHVRFGGRWPRIIAALAAVLCSFTYVVAQIYGVGLIASRLTGVQFEIGIMLGLGGVLLCSFLGGMRAITWTQVAQYVVVLLAFLIPVSWLAYKQLGNPMAPLVYGAQLGKIADMEERLLDSPAEHQAVVAYLRRARDFEARLQDVEGALERERQKARERVRALRDQNADVGLIVSASRELVSLPRDAASARERWTREMRENYERARPLGGLPLHSQAFAGDPNGSPHERKEYELARRNFLALMFCPMVGTAGLPHLLTRYYTAPSVAAARTSVAWSLFFIALLYLSAPALAVLVKFEVMQNLVGSSFETLPNWLAQWARVEASLLSVEDVNGDGLVQFGEIRLGADLIMLATPELGGLPYVVSGLVAAGGLAAALSTADGLL
;
A
#
# COMPACT_ATOMS: atom_id res chain seq x y z
N MET A 1 -50.56 27.36 10.75
CA MET A 1 -50.85 25.99 11.20
C MET A 1 -49.55 25.26 11.26
N ALA A 2 -49.04 24.99 12.45
CA ALA A 2 -47.80 24.22 12.66
C ALA A 2 -48.09 22.74 12.40
N ASP A 3 -47.27 22.12 11.57
CA ASP A 3 -47.36 20.71 11.19
C ASP A 3 -47.04 19.82 12.43
N PRO A 4 -47.97 19.01 12.91
CA PRO A 4 -47.75 18.15 14.07
C PRO A 4 -46.87 16.91 13.76
N GLY A 5 -46.46 16.71 12.51
CA GLY A 5 -45.57 15.60 12.09
C GLY A 5 -44.09 15.82 12.39
N GLY A 6 -43.63 17.06 12.46
CA GLY A 6 -42.20 17.40 12.61
C GLY A 6 -41.57 17.02 13.96
N ALA A 7 -42.35 16.98 15.04
CA ALA A 7 -41.84 16.71 16.37
C ALA A 7 -41.62 15.20 16.64
N LYS A 8 -42.42 14.32 16.02
CA LYS A 8 -42.25 12.86 16.14
C LYS A 8 -41.07 12.35 15.31
N GLN A 9 -40.84 12.90 14.11
CA GLN A 9 -39.69 12.54 13.28
C GLN A 9 -38.35 12.90 13.96
N GLY A 10 -38.24 14.07 14.60
CA GLY A 10 -37.03 14.48 15.29
C GLY A 10 -36.67 13.67 16.55
N GLY A 11 -37.66 12.99 17.18
CA GLY A 11 -37.44 12.09 18.31
C GLY A 11 -36.91 10.72 17.89
N ASP A 12 -37.48 10.17 16.83
CA ASP A 12 -37.08 8.87 16.26
C ASP A 12 -35.67 8.94 15.64
N ASP A 13 -35.31 10.05 15.00
CA ASP A 13 -33.97 10.26 14.47
C ASP A 13 -32.88 10.33 15.55
N LYS A 14 -33.16 10.98 16.68
CA LYS A 14 -32.23 11.03 17.81
C LYS A 14 -32.03 9.67 18.46
N ALA A 15 -33.09 8.91 18.64
CA ALA A 15 -33.03 7.57 19.20
C ALA A 15 -32.26 6.61 18.29
N TYR A 16 -32.48 6.70 16.98
CA TYR A 16 -31.71 5.96 15.96
C TYR A 16 -30.23 6.30 16.01
N LEU A 17 -29.84 7.57 16.00
CA LEU A 17 -28.45 8.00 16.08
C LEU A 17 -27.78 7.55 17.38
N TRP A 18 -28.45 7.66 18.52
CA TRP A 18 -27.93 7.21 19.80
C TRP A 18 -27.66 5.70 19.84
N ARG A 19 -28.58 4.91 19.30
CA ARG A 19 -28.40 3.45 19.17
C ARG A 19 -27.22 3.12 18.26
N LEU A 20 -27.06 3.83 17.16
CA LEU A 20 -25.97 3.66 16.22
C LEU A 20 -24.61 3.99 16.84
N HIS A 21 -24.50 5.12 17.54
CA HIS A 21 -23.28 5.50 18.25
C HIS A 21 -22.91 4.47 19.33
N ARG A 22 -23.87 3.92 20.03
CA ARG A 22 -23.65 2.88 21.03
C ARG A 22 -23.13 1.59 20.41
N ILE A 23 -23.70 1.13 19.30
CA ILE A 23 -23.22 -0.05 18.56
C ILE A 23 -21.78 0.18 18.06
N PHE A 24 -21.52 1.34 17.49
CA PHE A 24 -20.19 1.71 17.02
C PHE A 24 -19.16 1.77 18.15
N ALA A 25 -19.50 2.38 19.28
CA ALA A 25 -18.63 2.43 20.45
C ALA A 25 -18.33 1.02 21.00
N LEU A 26 -19.34 0.14 21.07
CA LEU A 26 -19.13 -1.26 21.46
C LEU A 26 -18.22 -2.00 20.50
N TYR A 27 -18.32 -1.75 19.20
CA TYR A 27 -17.43 -2.32 18.21
C TYR A 27 -15.99 -1.85 18.41
N VAL A 28 -15.76 -0.54 18.57
CA VAL A 28 -14.42 0.02 18.83
C VAL A 28 -13.82 -0.56 20.10
N VAL A 29 -14.59 -0.60 21.19
CA VAL A 29 -14.15 -1.23 22.47
C VAL A 29 -13.82 -2.70 22.24
N GLY A 30 -14.64 -3.44 21.49
CA GLY A 30 -14.39 -4.83 21.13
C GLY A 30 -13.07 -5.04 20.38
N VAL A 31 -12.78 -4.18 19.40
CA VAL A 31 -11.50 -4.22 18.66
C VAL A 31 -10.31 -3.96 19.59
N VAL A 32 -10.39 -2.93 20.44
CA VAL A 32 -9.32 -2.61 21.39
C VAL A 32 -9.13 -3.73 22.43
N ALA A 33 -10.23 -4.30 22.94
CA ALA A 33 -10.19 -5.42 23.87
C ALA A 33 -9.58 -6.68 23.22
N PHE A 34 -9.91 -6.95 21.96
CA PHE A 34 -9.29 -8.05 21.19
C PHE A 34 -7.78 -7.83 21.04
N LEU A 35 -7.34 -6.63 20.69
CA LEU A 35 -5.91 -6.31 20.57
C LEU A 35 -5.19 -6.50 21.92
N ALA A 36 -5.78 -6.02 23.01
CA ALA A 36 -5.22 -6.20 24.34
C ALA A 36 -5.15 -7.69 24.75
N LEU A 37 -6.18 -8.47 24.43
CA LEU A 37 -6.21 -9.92 24.66
C LEU A 37 -5.11 -10.64 23.86
N MET A 38 -4.95 -10.30 22.58
CA MET A 38 -3.91 -10.88 21.73
C MET A 38 -2.50 -10.53 22.20
N ALA A 39 -2.28 -9.27 22.63
CA ALA A 39 -1.02 -8.84 23.22
C ALA A 39 -0.71 -9.58 24.54
N TRP A 40 -1.72 -9.77 25.39
CA TRP A 40 -1.59 -10.56 26.60
C TRP A 40 -1.30 -12.05 26.30
N ALA A 41 -1.97 -12.64 25.30
CA ALA A 41 -1.74 -14.01 24.89
C ALA A 41 -0.33 -14.22 24.32
N GLU A 42 0.18 -13.28 23.52
CA GLU A 42 1.56 -13.27 23.02
C GLU A 42 2.58 -13.28 24.18
N GLN A 43 2.37 -12.44 25.21
CA GLN A 43 3.22 -12.42 26.41
C GLN A 43 3.15 -13.71 27.23
N ARG A 44 2.05 -14.47 27.13
CA ARG A 44 1.87 -15.78 27.76
C ARG A 44 2.40 -16.94 26.93
N GLY A 45 3.03 -16.67 25.77
CA GLY A 45 3.69 -17.66 24.92
C GLY A 45 2.83 -18.17 23.76
N LEU A 46 1.78 -17.45 23.35
CA LEU A 46 1.09 -17.76 22.10
C LEU A 46 2.08 -17.68 20.92
N SER A 47 2.22 -18.79 20.19
CA SER A 47 3.13 -18.84 19.05
C SER A 47 2.71 -17.85 17.97
N ARG A 48 3.70 -17.14 17.41
CA ARG A 48 3.52 -16.19 16.30
C ARG A 48 2.80 -16.81 15.10
N HIS A 49 2.96 -18.11 14.88
CA HIS A 49 2.29 -18.86 13.82
C HIS A 49 0.75 -18.77 13.90
N TRP A 50 0.16 -18.64 15.08
CA TRP A 50 -1.29 -18.56 15.26
C TRP A 50 -1.83 -17.14 15.20
N ILE A 51 -1.01 -16.12 15.47
CA ILE A 51 -1.47 -14.72 15.53
C ILE A 51 -2.04 -14.29 14.18
N GLY A 52 -1.31 -14.53 13.08
CA GLY A 52 -1.76 -14.18 11.73
C GLY A 52 -3.09 -14.81 11.33
N PRO A 53 -3.23 -16.16 11.39
CA PRO A 53 -4.49 -16.84 11.10
C PRO A 53 -5.67 -16.37 11.96
N ILE A 54 -5.47 -16.08 13.26
CA ILE A 54 -6.52 -15.56 14.15
C ILE A 54 -7.00 -14.19 13.66
N PHE A 55 -6.07 -13.28 13.32
CA PHE A 55 -6.44 -11.97 12.78
C PHE A 55 -7.20 -12.10 11.47
N LEU A 56 -6.71 -12.91 10.53
CA LEU A 56 -7.37 -13.14 9.24
C LEU A 56 -8.79 -13.69 9.43
N PHE A 57 -8.91 -14.77 10.20
CA PHE A 57 -10.19 -15.44 10.42
C PHE A 57 -11.21 -14.51 11.09
N LEU A 58 -10.81 -13.82 12.18
CA LEU A 58 -11.71 -12.90 12.88
C LEU A 58 -12.14 -11.75 12.00
N THR A 59 -11.21 -11.16 11.23
CA THR A 59 -11.48 -10.08 10.30
C THR A 59 -12.53 -10.49 9.26
N VAL A 60 -12.33 -11.62 8.60
CA VAL A 60 -13.27 -12.15 7.60
C VAL A 60 -14.62 -12.47 8.24
N MET A 61 -14.64 -13.11 9.41
CA MET A 61 -15.89 -13.49 10.11
C MET A 61 -16.70 -12.26 10.55
N VAL A 62 -16.04 -11.22 11.07
CA VAL A 62 -16.73 -9.99 11.46
C VAL A 62 -17.36 -9.30 10.25
N TYR A 63 -16.62 -9.18 9.16
CA TYR A 63 -17.12 -8.52 7.95
C TYR A 63 -18.22 -9.33 7.27
N ALA A 64 -18.06 -10.65 7.14
CA ALA A 64 -19.11 -11.51 6.64
C ALA A 64 -20.37 -11.46 7.53
N GLY A 65 -20.20 -11.43 8.86
CA GLY A 65 -21.30 -11.27 9.81
C GLY A 65 -22.06 -9.96 9.62
N ILE A 66 -21.37 -8.83 9.45
CA ILE A 66 -21.99 -7.53 9.15
C ILE A 66 -22.72 -7.60 7.80
N GLY A 67 -22.10 -8.19 6.79
CA GLY A 67 -22.70 -8.39 5.46
C GLY A 67 -24.00 -9.18 5.50
N VAL A 68 -24.00 -10.33 6.19
CA VAL A 68 -25.20 -11.18 6.35
C VAL A 68 -26.29 -10.45 7.15
N TYR A 69 -25.92 -9.72 8.22
CA TYR A 69 -26.88 -8.93 9.00
C TYR A 69 -27.46 -7.77 8.19
N GLY A 70 -26.67 -7.18 7.29
CA GLY A 70 -27.05 -6.10 6.40
C GLY A 70 -27.87 -6.52 5.17
N ARG A 71 -28.14 -7.82 4.97
CA ARG A 71 -28.88 -8.31 3.81
C ARG A 71 -30.23 -7.60 3.64
N THR A 72 -30.60 -7.32 2.41
CA THR A 72 -31.87 -6.67 2.07
C THR A 72 -32.38 -7.13 0.71
N THR A 73 -33.68 -7.10 0.54
CA THR A 73 -34.39 -7.34 -0.73
C THR A 73 -35.03 -6.05 -1.26
N ASP A 74 -34.96 -4.97 -0.50
CA ASP A 74 -35.48 -3.66 -0.91
C ASP A 74 -34.48 -3.00 -1.88
N PRO A 75 -34.89 -2.66 -3.11
CA PRO A 75 -34.02 -2.01 -4.09
C PRO A 75 -33.43 -0.68 -3.61
N GLU A 76 -34.18 0.13 -2.86
CA GLU A 76 -33.65 1.41 -2.36
C GLU A 76 -32.59 1.21 -1.28
N GLU A 77 -32.76 0.23 -0.40
CA GLU A 77 -31.71 -0.16 0.56
C GLU A 77 -30.51 -0.79 -0.16
N TYR A 78 -30.75 -1.60 -1.19
CA TYR A 78 -29.69 -2.29 -1.93
C TYR A 78 -28.80 -1.32 -2.71
N TYR A 79 -29.36 -0.38 -3.48
CA TYR A 79 -28.58 0.51 -4.35
C TYR A 79 -28.09 1.79 -3.66
N VAL A 80 -28.83 2.34 -2.70
CA VAL A 80 -28.51 3.63 -2.08
C VAL A 80 -28.63 3.64 -0.55
N ALA A 81 -28.61 2.45 0.08
CA ALA A 81 -28.69 2.26 1.53
C ALA A 81 -29.88 3.02 2.18
N GLY A 82 -31.02 3.07 1.49
CA GLY A 82 -32.23 3.78 1.92
C GLY A 82 -32.04 5.29 2.11
N ARG A 83 -30.94 5.86 1.66
CA ARG A 83 -30.56 7.30 1.80
C ARG A 83 -30.60 7.78 3.26
N ARG A 84 -30.22 6.94 4.20
CA ARG A 84 -30.30 7.19 5.65
C ARG A 84 -28.95 7.21 6.36
N ILE A 85 -27.84 7.12 5.62
CA ILE A 85 -26.50 7.04 6.24
C ILE A 85 -26.13 8.42 6.82
N PRO A 86 -25.86 8.50 8.14
CA PRO A 86 -25.43 9.77 8.77
C PRO A 86 -24.08 10.22 8.23
N PRO A 87 -23.83 11.56 8.12
CA PRO A 87 -22.65 12.11 7.46
C PRO A 87 -21.31 11.57 7.96
N ILE A 88 -21.13 11.39 9.26
CA ILE A 88 -19.89 10.90 9.84
C ILE A 88 -19.58 9.47 9.40
N TYR A 89 -20.58 8.57 9.42
CA TYR A 89 -20.41 7.17 9.00
C TYR A 89 -20.25 7.05 7.48
N ASN A 90 -20.95 7.89 6.73
CA ASN A 90 -20.74 7.97 5.29
C ASN A 90 -19.34 8.48 4.96
N GLY A 91 -18.82 9.42 5.77
CA GLY A 91 -17.44 9.88 5.70
C GLY A 91 -16.41 8.77 5.99
N MET A 92 -16.66 7.96 7.02
CA MET A 92 -15.82 6.79 7.33
C MET A 92 -15.85 5.76 6.22
N ALA A 93 -17.04 5.42 5.70
CA ALA A 93 -17.19 4.47 4.61
C ALA A 93 -16.49 4.95 3.33
N ALA A 94 -16.62 6.24 2.98
CA ALA A 94 -15.92 6.84 1.85
C ALA A 94 -14.40 6.85 2.06
N ALA A 95 -13.92 7.08 3.28
CA ALA A 95 -12.50 7.01 3.59
C ALA A 95 -11.97 5.57 3.53
N ALA A 96 -12.73 4.57 3.99
CA ALA A 96 -12.37 3.16 3.86
C ALA A 96 -12.32 2.71 2.40
N ASP A 97 -13.28 3.17 1.60
CA ASP A 97 -13.37 2.89 0.17
C ASP A 97 -12.18 3.49 -0.59
N TRP A 98 -11.75 4.68 -0.16
CA TRP A 98 -10.59 5.39 -0.67
C TRP A 98 -9.26 4.77 -0.26
N MET A 99 -9.16 4.26 0.96
CA MET A 99 -7.98 3.61 1.51
C MET A 99 -7.81 2.19 0.97
N SER A 100 -7.44 2.11 -0.29
CA SER A 100 -7.17 0.87 -1.00
C SER A 100 -5.90 0.18 -0.49
N ALA A 101 -5.65 -1.06 -0.92
CA ALA A 101 -4.38 -1.73 -0.72
C ALA A 101 -3.20 -0.86 -1.15
N ALA A 102 -3.29 -0.20 -2.30
CA ALA A 102 -2.24 0.69 -2.79
C ALA A 102 -1.99 1.88 -1.85
N SER A 103 -3.03 2.52 -1.32
CA SER A 103 -2.88 3.63 -0.37
C SER A 103 -2.32 3.19 0.97
N PHE A 104 -2.79 2.05 1.49
CA PHE A 104 -2.37 1.57 2.80
C PHE A 104 -0.98 0.95 2.77
N ILE A 105 -0.70 0.09 1.79
CA ILE A 105 0.54 -0.70 1.74
C ILE A 105 1.65 0.09 1.05
N SER A 106 1.36 0.64 -0.14
CA SER A 106 2.40 1.09 -1.09
C SER A 106 2.71 2.59 -1.03
N LEU A 107 1.79 3.44 -0.54
CA LEU A 107 1.98 4.90 -0.60
C LEU A 107 3.21 5.37 0.18
N SER A 108 3.38 4.91 1.42
CA SER A 108 4.56 5.25 2.24
C SER A 108 5.85 4.69 1.63
N GLY A 109 5.76 3.51 1.00
CA GLY A 109 6.89 2.92 0.29
C GLY A 109 7.24 3.67 -1.00
N ALA A 110 6.27 4.15 -1.74
CA ALA A 110 6.52 5.01 -2.89
C ALA A 110 7.23 6.32 -2.47
N LEU A 111 6.80 6.92 -1.36
CA LEU A 111 7.47 8.08 -0.77
C LEU A 111 8.89 7.76 -0.28
N TYR A 112 9.11 6.57 0.28
CA TYR A 112 10.43 6.09 0.69
C TYR A 112 11.40 5.96 -0.51
N LEU A 113 10.93 5.32 -1.61
CA LEU A 113 11.73 5.01 -2.79
C LEU A 113 11.95 6.21 -3.71
N GLN A 114 10.91 7.02 -3.92
CA GLN A 114 10.92 8.10 -4.89
C GLN A 114 11.25 9.46 -4.28
N GLY A 115 11.37 9.53 -2.95
CA GLY A 115 11.46 10.80 -2.25
C GLY A 115 10.22 11.67 -2.46
N PHE A 116 10.31 12.93 -2.10
CA PHE A 116 9.18 13.86 -2.21
C PHE A 116 8.92 14.30 -3.65
N SER A 117 9.95 14.65 -4.39
CA SER A 117 9.83 15.24 -5.73
C SER A 117 10.29 14.35 -6.88
N GLY A 118 11.02 13.26 -6.57
CA GLY A 118 11.45 12.27 -7.57
C GLY A 118 12.66 12.69 -8.41
N THR A 119 12.79 12.03 -9.55
CA THR A 119 13.85 12.23 -10.53
C THR A 119 13.27 12.65 -11.89
N PRO A 120 14.08 13.06 -12.89
CA PRO A 120 13.59 13.39 -14.22
C PRO A 120 12.80 12.26 -14.90
N GLY A 121 13.13 11.00 -14.60
CA GLY A 121 12.46 9.82 -15.15
C GLY A 121 11.30 9.29 -14.30
N GLN A 122 11.17 9.73 -13.05
CA GLN A 122 10.17 9.22 -12.11
C GLN A 122 9.75 10.31 -11.13
N ALA A 123 8.48 10.73 -11.21
CA ALA A 123 7.94 11.73 -10.31
C ALA A 123 7.88 11.23 -8.86
N GLY A 124 8.04 12.14 -7.90
CA GLY A 124 8.10 11.82 -6.47
C GLY A 124 6.76 11.44 -5.86
N GLY A 125 6.83 10.79 -4.71
CA GLY A 125 5.68 10.26 -4.01
C GLY A 125 4.64 11.29 -3.57
N LEU A 126 5.04 12.56 -3.33
CA LEU A 126 4.10 13.63 -3.00
C LEU A 126 3.14 13.98 -4.14
N ALA A 127 3.51 13.74 -5.42
CA ALA A 127 2.62 13.97 -6.54
C ALA A 127 1.36 13.10 -6.46
N TYR A 128 1.50 11.83 -6.05
CA TYR A 128 0.36 10.94 -5.81
C TYR A 128 -0.52 11.43 -4.67
N LEU A 129 0.10 11.75 -3.53
CA LEU A 129 -0.62 12.21 -2.34
C LEU A 129 -1.42 13.49 -2.61
N LEU A 130 -0.79 14.48 -3.24
CA LEU A 130 -1.43 15.75 -3.59
C LEU A 130 -2.51 15.57 -4.66
N GLY A 131 -2.23 14.73 -5.66
CA GLY A 131 -3.19 14.42 -6.72
C GLY A 131 -4.45 13.76 -6.18
N TRP A 132 -4.30 12.70 -5.42
CA TRP A 132 -5.43 11.99 -4.83
C TRP A 132 -6.25 12.86 -3.87
N THR A 133 -5.59 13.57 -2.96
CA THR A 133 -6.28 14.49 -2.04
C THR A 133 -7.00 15.62 -2.79
N GLY A 134 -6.31 16.21 -3.78
CA GLY A 134 -6.90 17.25 -4.64
C GLY A 134 -8.10 16.75 -5.43
N GLY A 135 -8.06 15.51 -5.93
CA GLY A 135 -9.21 14.89 -6.60
C GLY A 135 -10.41 14.72 -5.69
N PHE A 136 -10.19 14.33 -4.45
CA PHE A 136 -11.26 14.25 -3.46
C PHE A 136 -11.86 15.64 -3.14
N CYS A 137 -11.02 16.68 -3.10
CA CYS A 137 -11.51 18.07 -3.00
C CYS A 137 -12.37 18.47 -4.21
N LEU A 138 -12.00 18.06 -5.44
CA LEU A 138 -12.83 18.31 -6.63
C LEU A 138 -14.19 17.61 -6.54
N VAL A 139 -14.22 16.35 -6.08
CA VAL A 139 -15.47 15.64 -5.82
C VAL A 139 -16.33 16.41 -4.81
N ALA A 140 -15.72 16.86 -3.73
CA ALA A 140 -16.37 17.60 -2.66
C ALA A 140 -17.07 18.86 -3.15
N LEU A 141 -16.31 19.66 -3.88
CA LEU A 141 -16.73 21.01 -4.27
C LEU A 141 -17.66 21.02 -5.48
N LEU A 142 -17.38 20.18 -6.48
CA LEU A 142 -18.00 20.26 -7.78
C LEU A 142 -19.02 19.14 -8.05
N ILE A 143 -18.77 17.91 -7.60
CA ILE A 143 -19.51 16.74 -8.08
C ILE A 143 -20.56 16.25 -7.09
N ALA A 144 -20.20 16.04 -5.83
CA ALA A 144 -21.08 15.44 -4.82
C ALA A 144 -22.43 16.14 -4.63
N PRO A 145 -22.51 17.50 -4.55
CA PRO A 145 -23.78 18.18 -4.42
C PRO A 145 -24.71 17.99 -5.61
N HIS A 146 -24.17 17.99 -6.84
CA HIS A 146 -24.93 17.81 -8.07
C HIS A 146 -25.47 16.37 -8.21
N LEU A 147 -24.64 15.36 -7.91
CA LEU A 147 -25.07 13.98 -7.95
C LEU A 147 -26.22 13.73 -6.98
N ARG A 148 -26.11 14.24 -5.75
CA ARG A 148 -27.16 14.05 -4.75
C ARG A 148 -28.46 14.81 -5.09
N ALA A 149 -28.35 16.01 -5.69
CA ALA A 149 -29.51 16.79 -6.10
C ALA A 149 -30.38 16.09 -7.16
N MET A 150 -29.76 15.32 -8.06
CA MET A 150 -30.49 14.59 -9.11
C MET A 150 -31.24 13.34 -8.60
N GLY A 151 -30.92 12.82 -7.41
CA GLY A 151 -31.64 11.70 -6.80
C GLY A 151 -31.55 10.36 -7.53
N LEU A 152 -30.52 10.16 -8.36
CA LEU A 152 -30.31 8.96 -9.18
C LEU A 152 -29.71 7.80 -8.38
N TYR A 153 -29.55 6.64 -9.01
CA TYR A 153 -28.99 5.42 -8.39
C TYR A 153 -27.56 5.12 -8.85
N THR A 154 -27.22 5.45 -10.11
CA THR A 154 -25.94 5.11 -10.69
C THR A 154 -25.31 6.28 -11.44
N VAL A 155 -23.99 6.25 -11.62
CA VAL A 155 -23.25 7.26 -12.41
C VAL A 155 -23.66 7.21 -13.90
N PRO A 156 -23.86 6.05 -14.55
CA PRO A 156 -24.40 6.01 -15.90
C PRO A 156 -25.77 6.67 -16.06
N ASP A 157 -26.64 6.61 -15.05
CA ASP A 157 -27.94 7.31 -15.08
C ASP A 157 -27.77 8.82 -15.07
N PHE A 158 -26.76 9.34 -14.36
CA PHE A 158 -26.42 10.75 -14.40
C PHE A 158 -26.10 11.22 -15.83
N PHE A 159 -25.28 10.48 -16.56
CA PHE A 159 -24.96 10.80 -17.95
C PHE A 159 -26.19 10.73 -18.87
N HIS A 160 -27.06 9.76 -18.65
CA HIS A 160 -28.31 9.64 -19.39
C HIS A 160 -29.21 10.86 -19.19
N VAL A 161 -29.44 11.26 -17.95
CA VAL A 161 -30.31 12.40 -17.61
C VAL A 161 -29.71 13.73 -18.07
N ARG A 162 -28.37 13.88 -17.93
CA ARG A 162 -27.67 15.13 -18.25
C ARG A 162 -27.52 15.41 -19.74
N PHE A 163 -27.25 14.38 -20.55
CA PHE A 163 -26.91 14.52 -21.96
C PHE A 163 -27.98 13.95 -22.90
N GLY A 164 -28.96 13.23 -22.39
CA GLY A 164 -29.99 12.54 -23.17
C GLY A 164 -29.48 11.35 -23.98
N GLY A 165 -30.40 10.51 -24.45
CA GLY A 165 -30.08 9.37 -25.29
C GLY A 165 -29.44 8.17 -24.58
N ARG A 166 -29.31 7.07 -25.32
CA ARG A 166 -28.77 5.81 -24.77
C ARG A 166 -27.24 5.76 -24.77
N TRP A 167 -26.59 6.45 -25.71
CA TRP A 167 -25.14 6.37 -25.90
C TRP A 167 -24.32 6.90 -24.73
N PRO A 168 -24.62 8.08 -24.13
CA PRO A 168 -23.90 8.54 -22.96
C PRO A 168 -23.97 7.56 -21.78
N ARG A 169 -25.12 6.92 -21.58
CA ARG A 169 -25.30 5.89 -20.55
C ARG A 169 -24.45 4.65 -20.80
N ILE A 170 -24.43 4.14 -22.04
CA ILE A 170 -23.64 2.97 -22.42
C ILE A 170 -22.15 3.25 -22.27
N ILE A 171 -21.68 4.39 -22.78
CA ILE A 171 -20.26 4.79 -22.68
C ILE A 171 -19.84 4.91 -21.21
N ALA A 172 -20.66 5.57 -20.38
CA ALA A 172 -20.38 5.71 -18.96
C ALA A 172 -20.39 4.35 -18.23
N ALA A 173 -21.29 3.43 -18.58
CA ALA A 173 -21.31 2.08 -18.02
C ALA A 173 -20.07 1.28 -18.41
N LEU A 174 -19.67 1.31 -19.67
CA LEU A 174 -18.45 0.62 -20.13
C LEU A 174 -17.19 1.19 -19.46
N ALA A 175 -17.10 2.52 -19.34
CA ALA A 175 -16.00 3.18 -18.63
C ALA A 175 -15.97 2.80 -17.14
N ALA A 176 -17.14 2.75 -16.48
CA ALA A 176 -17.23 2.34 -15.08
C ALA A 176 -16.78 0.89 -14.88
N VAL A 177 -17.22 -0.03 -15.73
CA VAL A 177 -16.81 -1.45 -15.69
C VAL A 177 -15.29 -1.58 -15.90
N LEU A 178 -14.73 -0.87 -16.89
CA LEU A 178 -13.29 -0.92 -17.17
C LEU A 178 -12.47 -0.38 -15.98
N CYS A 179 -12.86 0.74 -15.41
CA CYS A 179 -12.22 1.31 -14.23
C CYS A 179 -12.32 0.37 -13.02
N SER A 180 -13.52 -0.16 -12.73
CA SER A 180 -13.72 -1.07 -11.61
C SER A 180 -12.92 -2.36 -11.79
N PHE A 181 -12.95 -2.98 -12.96
CA PHE A 181 -12.20 -4.22 -13.25
C PHE A 181 -10.70 -4.04 -13.03
N THR A 182 -10.12 -2.99 -13.60
CA THR A 182 -8.68 -2.70 -13.46
C THR A 182 -8.30 -2.49 -12.00
N TYR A 183 -9.15 -1.78 -11.24
CA TYR A 183 -8.86 -1.49 -9.84
C TYR A 183 -9.06 -2.72 -8.93
N VAL A 184 -10.07 -3.55 -9.18
CA VAL A 184 -10.29 -4.82 -8.44
C VAL A 184 -9.09 -5.75 -8.60
N VAL A 185 -8.48 -5.85 -9.79
CA VAL A 185 -7.29 -6.67 -10.00
C VAL A 185 -6.14 -6.24 -9.06
N ALA A 186 -5.93 -4.93 -8.89
CA ALA A 186 -4.92 -4.41 -7.96
C ALA A 186 -5.26 -4.73 -6.49
N GLN A 187 -6.55 -4.69 -6.10
CA GLN A 187 -6.98 -5.06 -4.75
C GLN A 187 -6.76 -6.55 -4.47
N ILE A 188 -7.08 -7.41 -5.44
CA ILE A 188 -6.89 -8.86 -5.35
C ILE A 188 -5.42 -9.22 -5.11
N TYR A 189 -4.49 -8.54 -5.80
CA TYR A 189 -3.05 -8.71 -5.55
C TYR A 189 -2.70 -8.40 -4.08
N GLY A 190 -3.16 -7.27 -3.55
CA GLY A 190 -2.93 -6.89 -2.15
C GLY A 190 -3.49 -7.91 -1.15
N VAL A 191 -4.70 -8.42 -1.41
CA VAL A 191 -5.33 -9.49 -0.59
C VAL A 191 -4.47 -10.75 -0.60
N GLY A 192 -4.02 -11.20 -1.77
CA GLY A 192 -3.18 -12.40 -1.91
C GLY A 192 -1.86 -12.26 -1.14
N LEU A 193 -1.19 -11.11 -1.27
CA LEU A 193 0.08 -10.82 -0.59
C LEU A 193 -0.08 -10.88 0.94
N ILE A 194 -1.10 -10.19 1.47
CA ILE A 194 -1.32 -10.12 2.92
C ILE A 194 -1.76 -11.46 3.48
N ALA A 195 -2.70 -12.14 2.82
CA ALA A 195 -3.19 -13.44 3.27
C ALA A 195 -2.06 -14.49 3.26
N SER A 196 -1.25 -14.51 2.22
CA SER A 196 -0.08 -15.39 2.14
C SER A 196 0.90 -15.11 3.29
N ARG A 197 1.17 -13.84 3.59
CA ARG A 197 2.07 -13.46 4.69
C ARG A 197 1.52 -13.83 6.07
N LEU A 198 0.21 -13.62 6.31
CA LEU A 198 -0.43 -13.90 7.59
C LEU A 198 -0.54 -15.39 7.90
N THR A 199 -0.79 -16.22 6.90
CA THR A 199 -1.12 -17.63 7.07
C THR A 199 -0.03 -18.58 6.59
N GLY A 200 0.95 -18.08 5.81
CA GLY A 200 1.95 -18.92 5.15
C GLY A 200 1.40 -19.77 4.00
N VAL A 201 0.13 -19.58 3.59
CA VAL A 201 -0.45 -20.29 2.44
C VAL A 201 0.05 -19.69 1.12
N GLN A 202 -0.11 -20.44 0.03
CA GLN A 202 0.21 -19.97 -1.31
C GLN A 202 -0.63 -18.74 -1.68
N PHE A 203 -0.05 -17.85 -2.48
CA PHE A 203 -0.65 -16.59 -2.89
C PHE A 203 -2.05 -16.75 -3.50
N GLU A 204 -2.23 -17.75 -4.36
CA GLU A 204 -3.50 -18.05 -5.03
C GLU A 204 -4.60 -18.47 -4.04
N ILE A 205 -4.23 -19.23 -3.01
CA ILE A 205 -5.16 -19.62 -1.94
C ILE A 205 -5.54 -18.40 -1.10
N GLY A 206 -4.58 -17.51 -0.83
CA GLY A 206 -4.81 -16.24 -0.15
C GLY A 206 -5.83 -15.36 -0.86
N ILE A 207 -5.75 -15.28 -2.20
CA ILE A 207 -6.74 -14.59 -3.04
C ILE A 207 -8.14 -15.19 -2.84
N MET A 208 -8.27 -16.50 -2.95
CA MET A 208 -9.59 -17.18 -2.84
C MET A 208 -10.24 -16.98 -1.47
N LEU A 209 -9.44 -17.03 -0.40
CA LEU A 209 -9.93 -16.81 0.97
C LEU A 209 -10.42 -15.36 1.16
N GLY A 210 -9.66 -14.38 0.65
CA GLY A 210 -10.01 -12.97 0.77
C GLY A 210 -11.25 -12.62 -0.06
N LEU A 211 -11.31 -13.03 -1.33
CA LEU A 211 -12.45 -12.75 -2.21
C LEU A 211 -13.75 -13.39 -1.74
N GLY A 212 -13.69 -14.59 -1.15
CA GLY A 212 -14.90 -15.26 -0.67
C GLY A 212 -15.70 -14.42 0.33
N GLY A 213 -15.01 -13.73 1.25
CA GLY A 213 -15.65 -12.81 2.20
C GLY A 213 -16.31 -11.60 1.53
N VAL A 214 -15.61 -10.97 0.56
CA VAL A 214 -16.10 -9.81 -0.20
C VAL A 214 -17.36 -10.14 -0.97
N LEU A 215 -17.32 -11.23 -1.74
CA LEU A 215 -18.46 -11.62 -2.59
C LEU A 215 -19.72 -11.89 -1.76
N LEU A 216 -19.57 -12.49 -0.57
CA LEU A 216 -20.71 -12.69 0.32
C LEU A 216 -21.34 -11.37 0.77
N CYS A 217 -20.55 -10.38 1.14
CA CYS A 217 -21.06 -9.07 1.57
C CYS A 217 -21.75 -8.33 0.42
N SER A 218 -21.09 -8.25 -0.73
CA SER A 218 -21.57 -7.46 -1.88
C SER A 218 -22.85 -8.03 -2.47
N PHE A 219 -22.95 -9.36 -2.64
CA PHE A 219 -24.14 -9.99 -3.21
C PHE A 219 -25.36 -10.00 -2.30
N LEU A 220 -25.18 -10.14 -0.96
CA LEU A 220 -26.31 -10.31 -0.05
C LEU A 220 -26.96 -9.00 0.40
N GLY A 221 -26.18 -7.92 0.51
CA GLY A 221 -26.68 -6.71 1.17
C GLY A 221 -26.51 -5.40 0.39
N GLY A 222 -25.81 -5.41 -0.75
CA GLY A 222 -25.57 -4.21 -1.55
C GLY A 222 -24.99 -3.04 -0.76
N MET A 223 -25.28 -1.80 -1.14
CA MET A 223 -24.76 -0.58 -0.53
C MET A 223 -25.02 -0.45 0.98
N ARG A 224 -26.12 -1.05 1.48
CA ARG A 224 -26.41 -1.05 2.91
C ARG A 224 -25.38 -1.87 3.70
N ALA A 225 -25.13 -3.12 3.30
CA ALA A 225 -24.15 -3.97 3.95
C ALA A 225 -22.74 -3.45 3.76
N ILE A 226 -22.37 -3.07 2.53
CA ILE A 226 -21.08 -2.53 2.16
C ILE A 226 -20.74 -1.31 3.03
N THR A 227 -21.67 -0.35 3.20
CA THR A 227 -21.41 0.86 4.00
C THR A 227 -21.06 0.53 5.45
N TRP A 228 -21.80 -0.37 6.11
CA TRP A 228 -21.53 -0.71 7.50
C TRP A 228 -20.28 -1.58 7.68
N THR A 229 -20.01 -2.46 6.72
CA THR A 229 -18.74 -3.22 6.69
C THR A 229 -17.55 -2.28 6.56
N GLN A 230 -17.63 -1.28 5.68
CA GLN A 230 -16.57 -0.31 5.49
C GLN A 230 -16.37 0.62 6.68
N VAL A 231 -17.43 1.00 7.40
CA VAL A 231 -17.29 1.74 8.68
C VAL A 231 -16.50 0.91 9.70
N ALA A 232 -16.77 -0.39 9.78
CA ALA A 232 -16.01 -1.30 10.64
C ALA A 232 -14.55 -1.47 10.16
N GLN A 233 -14.35 -1.66 8.87
CA GLN A 233 -13.03 -1.77 8.25
C GLN A 233 -12.19 -0.52 8.47
N TYR A 234 -12.79 0.68 8.38
CA TYR A 234 -12.09 1.94 8.61
C TYR A 234 -11.45 2.03 10.00
N VAL A 235 -12.12 1.55 11.04
CA VAL A 235 -11.57 1.52 12.41
C VAL A 235 -10.29 0.67 12.45
N VAL A 236 -10.32 -0.50 11.84
CA VAL A 236 -9.15 -1.40 11.80
C VAL A 236 -8.02 -0.78 10.98
N VAL A 237 -8.32 -0.21 9.81
CA VAL A 237 -7.36 0.49 8.95
C VAL A 237 -6.69 1.65 9.69
N LEU A 238 -7.49 2.48 10.40
CA LEU A 238 -6.99 3.62 11.15
C LEU A 238 -6.02 3.18 12.26
N LEU A 239 -6.42 2.21 13.09
CA LEU A 239 -5.58 1.71 14.18
C LEU A 239 -4.31 1.03 13.63
N ALA A 240 -4.46 0.21 12.60
CA ALA A 240 -3.36 -0.51 11.96
C ALA A 240 -2.30 0.44 11.37
N PHE A 241 -2.72 1.59 10.85
CA PHE A 241 -1.79 2.58 10.30
C PHE A 241 -1.19 3.47 11.38
N LEU A 242 -2.02 4.07 12.25
CA LEU A 242 -1.56 5.08 13.19
C LEU A 242 -0.72 4.51 14.34
N ILE A 243 -1.03 3.30 14.84
CA ILE A 243 -0.29 2.73 15.99
C ILE A 243 1.21 2.60 15.67
N PRO A 244 1.65 1.89 14.61
CA PRO A 244 3.08 1.75 14.34
C PRO A 244 3.74 3.08 13.95
N VAL A 245 3.06 3.95 13.21
CA VAL A 245 3.59 5.26 12.83
C VAL A 245 3.81 6.16 14.06
N SER A 246 2.81 6.23 14.94
CA SER A 246 2.90 7.00 16.18
C SER A 246 3.95 6.44 17.14
N TRP A 247 4.08 5.13 17.21
CA TRP A 247 5.12 4.48 18.00
C TRP A 247 6.52 4.81 17.48
N LEU A 248 6.72 4.71 16.17
CA LEU A 248 8.02 5.01 15.56
C LEU A 248 8.39 6.48 15.77
N ALA A 249 7.44 7.41 15.64
CA ALA A 249 7.64 8.82 15.93
C ALA A 249 7.98 9.05 17.42
N TYR A 250 7.28 8.37 18.34
CA TYR A 250 7.57 8.44 19.75
C TYR A 250 8.96 7.90 20.08
N LYS A 251 9.33 6.74 19.54
CA LYS A 251 10.65 6.11 19.73
C LYS A 251 11.80 7.03 19.28
N GLN A 252 11.65 7.70 18.12
CA GLN A 252 12.71 8.52 17.53
C GLN A 252 12.71 9.98 18.00
N LEU A 253 11.56 10.53 18.34
CA LEU A 253 11.36 11.97 18.58
C LEU A 253 10.70 12.30 19.92
N GLY A 254 10.30 11.28 20.72
CA GLY A 254 9.59 11.46 21.98
C GLY A 254 8.15 11.98 21.85
N ASN A 255 7.62 12.09 20.61
CA ASN A 255 6.28 12.60 20.34
C ASN A 255 5.54 11.70 19.35
N PRO A 256 4.32 11.19 19.71
CA PRO A 256 3.57 10.28 18.85
C PRO A 256 2.88 10.95 17.64
N MET A 257 2.84 12.29 17.58
CA MET A 257 2.18 13.04 16.51
C MET A 257 3.08 13.12 15.26
N ALA A 258 3.31 11.98 14.61
CA ALA A 258 4.23 11.84 13.49
C ALA A 258 4.10 12.94 12.41
N PRO A 259 2.89 13.31 11.92
CA PRO A 259 2.75 14.37 10.91
C PRO A 259 3.27 15.74 11.30
N LEU A 260 3.37 16.02 12.61
CA LEU A 260 3.79 17.33 13.11
C LEU A 260 5.29 17.40 13.43
N VAL A 261 5.96 16.24 13.59
CA VAL A 261 7.34 16.21 14.13
C VAL A 261 8.37 15.59 13.20
N TYR A 262 7.97 14.88 12.15
CA TYR A 262 8.89 14.15 11.26
C TYR A 262 9.89 15.07 10.52
N GLY A 263 9.60 16.37 10.41
CA GLY A 263 10.51 17.34 9.79
C GLY A 263 11.90 17.39 10.44
N ALA A 264 11.98 17.10 11.76
CA ALA A 264 13.26 17.00 12.45
C ALA A 264 14.11 15.81 11.97
N GLN A 265 13.47 14.68 11.63
CA GLN A 265 14.16 13.53 11.07
C GLN A 265 14.52 13.72 9.59
N LEU A 266 13.71 14.48 8.86
CA LEU A 266 14.00 14.81 7.46
C LEU A 266 15.33 15.55 7.31
N GLY A 267 15.65 16.50 8.22
CA GLY A 267 16.95 17.16 8.25
C GLY A 267 18.09 16.17 8.49
N LYS A 268 17.94 15.27 9.47
CA LYS A 268 18.96 14.25 9.75
C LYS A 268 19.17 13.28 8.58
N ILE A 269 18.10 12.91 7.87
CA ILE A 269 18.22 12.07 6.66
C ILE A 269 19.04 12.79 5.60
N ALA A 270 18.81 14.08 5.37
CA ALA A 270 19.60 14.86 4.41
C ALA A 270 21.10 14.85 4.75
N ASP A 271 21.45 15.05 6.04
CA ASP A 271 22.84 14.97 6.53
C ASP A 271 23.43 13.55 6.39
N MET A 272 22.59 12.50 6.55
CA MET A 272 23.03 11.11 6.38
C MET A 272 23.22 10.76 4.91
N GLU A 273 22.32 11.20 4.04
CA GLU A 273 22.42 11.01 2.59
C GLU A 273 23.70 11.66 2.04
N GLU A 274 24.03 12.88 2.48
CA GLU A 274 25.28 13.57 2.11
C GLU A 274 26.51 12.78 2.54
N ARG A 275 26.54 12.29 3.80
CA ARG A 275 27.65 11.45 4.29
C ARG A 275 27.78 10.13 3.54
N LEU A 276 26.68 9.49 3.13
CA LEU A 276 26.72 8.26 2.35
C LEU A 276 27.23 8.50 0.93
N LEU A 277 26.94 9.66 0.33
CA LEU A 277 27.48 10.04 -0.98
C LEU A 277 29.01 10.13 -0.97
N ASP A 278 29.61 10.55 0.14
CA ASP A 278 31.06 10.67 0.30
C ASP A 278 31.71 9.40 0.87
N SER A 279 30.93 8.37 1.22
CA SER A 279 31.41 7.16 1.88
C SER A 279 32.24 6.26 0.94
N PRO A 280 33.50 5.89 1.28
CA PRO A 280 34.29 4.96 0.48
C PRO A 280 33.66 3.56 0.38
N ALA A 281 32.97 3.10 1.42
CA ALA A 281 32.31 1.80 1.42
C ALA A 281 31.12 1.76 0.43
N GLU A 282 30.29 2.81 0.40
CA GLU A 282 29.23 2.96 -0.59
C GLU A 282 29.80 3.00 -2.03
N HIS A 283 30.92 3.71 -2.25
CA HIS A 283 31.58 3.72 -3.54
C HIS A 283 32.09 2.33 -3.97
N GLN A 284 32.56 1.50 -3.04
CA GLN A 284 32.95 0.12 -3.34
C GLN A 284 31.76 -0.74 -3.78
N ALA A 285 30.61 -0.60 -3.10
CA ALA A 285 29.37 -1.27 -3.51
C ALA A 285 28.93 -0.82 -4.91
N VAL A 286 28.97 0.49 -5.21
CA VAL A 286 28.67 1.03 -6.54
C VAL A 286 29.58 0.40 -7.62
N VAL A 287 30.90 0.32 -7.36
CA VAL A 287 31.87 -0.29 -8.30
C VAL A 287 31.57 -1.78 -8.48
N ALA A 288 31.19 -2.49 -7.42
CA ALA A 288 30.84 -3.92 -7.50
C ALA A 288 29.57 -4.14 -8.36
N TYR A 289 28.53 -3.32 -8.18
CA TYR A 289 27.33 -3.36 -9.03
C TYR A 289 27.64 -3.01 -10.49
N LEU A 290 28.48 -2.00 -10.77
CA LEU A 290 28.91 -1.69 -12.12
C LEU A 290 29.66 -2.85 -12.78
N ARG A 291 30.52 -3.56 -12.04
CA ARG A 291 31.22 -4.74 -12.53
C ARG A 291 30.23 -5.86 -12.88
N ARG A 292 29.25 -6.14 -12.01
CA ARG A 292 28.21 -7.13 -12.28
C ARG A 292 27.34 -6.74 -13.51
N ALA A 293 26.97 -5.47 -13.64
CA ALA A 293 26.20 -5.00 -14.80
C ALA A 293 26.94 -5.24 -16.11
N ARG A 294 28.26 -4.89 -16.16
CA ARG A 294 29.10 -5.14 -17.34
C ARG A 294 29.29 -6.64 -17.64
N ASP A 295 29.32 -7.46 -16.60
CA ASP A 295 29.40 -8.92 -16.77
C ASP A 295 28.14 -9.46 -17.48
N PHE A 296 26.95 -9.00 -17.07
CA PHE A 296 25.70 -9.35 -17.76
C PHE A 296 25.65 -8.76 -19.17
N GLU A 297 26.16 -7.56 -19.41
CA GLU A 297 26.26 -6.95 -20.73
C GLU A 297 27.15 -7.78 -21.64
N ALA A 298 28.30 -8.26 -21.15
CA ALA A 298 29.18 -9.15 -21.90
C ALA A 298 28.51 -10.51 -22.23
N ARG A 299 27.73 -11.08 -21.30
CA ARG A 299 26.95 -12.30 -21.55
C ARG A 299 25.87 -12.09 -22.61
N LEU A 300 25.30 -10.91 -22.69
CA LEU A 300 24.27 -10.57 -23.70
C LEU A 300 24.82 -10.43 -25.12
N GLN A 301 26.14 -10.26 -25.30
CA GLN A 301 26.79 -10.26 -26.62
C GLN A 301 26.82 -11.66 -27.25
N ASP A 302 26.96 -12.72 -26.44
CA ASP A 302 26.95 -14.13 -26.87
C ASP A 302 26.12 -14.96 -25.89
N VAL A 303 24.80 -14.89 -26.03
CA VAL A 303 23.87 -15.49 -25.05
C VAL A 303 23.98 -17.00 -25.03
N GLU A 304 24.07 -17.65 -26.18
CA GLU A 304 24.13 -19.12 -26.25
C GLU A 304 25.44 -19.65 -25.68
N GLY A 305 26.57 -19.10 -26.07
CA GLY A 305 27.88 -19.50 -25.57
C GLY A 305 28.04 -19.18 -24.06
N ALA A 306 27.53 -18.04 -23.61
CA ALA A 306 27.55 -17.71 -22.19
C ALA A 306 26.69 -18.66 -21.34
N LEU A 307 25.50 -19.02 -21.83
CA LEU A 307 24.61 -19.97 -21.13
C LEU A 307 25.24 -21.36 -21.03
N GLU A 308 25.88 -21.83 -22.09
CA GLU A 308 26.56 -23.12 -22.05
C GLU A 308 27.77 -23.12 -21.09
N ARG A 309 28.57 -22.06 -21.10
CA ARG A 309 29.66 -21.87 -20.13
C ARG A 309 29.17 -21.88 -18.68
N GLU A 310 28.04 -21.20 -18.39
CA GLU A 310 27.44 -21.20 -17.05
C GLU A 310 26.94 -22.59 -16.63
N ARG A 311 26.26 -23.29 -17.53
CA ARG A 311 25.80 -24.66 -17.29
C ARG A 311 26.96 -25.62 -17.05
N GLN A 312 28.02 -25.48 -17.82
CA GLN A 312 29.21 -26.31 -17.64
C GLN A 312 29.86 -26.05 -16.29
N LYS A 313 30.09 -24.79 -15.91
CA LYS A 313 30.63 -24.43 -14.60
C LYS A 313 29.77 -24.98 -13.44
N ALA A 314 28.46 -24.84 -13.54
CA ALA A 314 27.54 -25.35 -12.53
C ALA A 314 27.57 -26.87 -12.43
N ARG A 315 27.67 -27.61 -13.56
CA ARG A 315 27.82 -29.06 -13.59
C ARG A 315 29.16 -29.51 -12.98
N GLU A 316 30.25 -28.83 -13.31
CA GLU A 316 31.57 -29.08 -12.77
C GLU A 316 31.60 -28.85 -11.25
N ARG A 317 30.96 -27.79 -10.76
CA ARG A 317 30.84 -27.52 -9.31
C ARG A 317 30.07 -28.60 -8.59
N VAL A 318 28.96 -29.09 -9.13
CA VAL A 318 28.18 -30.19 -8.54
C VAL A 318 29.02 -31.47 -8.51
N ARG A 319 29.78 -31.79 -9.57
CA ARG A 319 30.67 -32.94 -9.63
C ARG A 319 31.79 -32.82 -8.59
N ALA A 320 32.50 -31.70 -8.56
CA ALA A 320 33.58 -31.47 -7.61
C ALA A 320 33.14 -31.64 -6.14
N LEU A 321 31.96 -31.09 -5.78
CA LEU A 321 31.40 -31.26 -4.44
C LEU A 321 31.03 -32.71 -4.11
N ARG A 322 30.56 -33.48 -5.09
CA ARG A 322 30.28 -34.91 -4.92
C ARG A 322 31.57 -35.74 -4.75
N ASP A 323 32.58 -35.46 -5.59
CA ASP A 323 33.87 -36.18 -5.56
C ASP A 323 34.62 -35.90 -4.26
N GLN A 324 34.46 -34.72 -3.67
CA GLN A 324 35.03 -34.33 -2.39
C GLN A 324 34.22 -34.83 -1.18
N ASN A 325 33.13 -35.57 -1.38
CA ASN A 325 32.17 -35.95 -0.33
C ASN A 325 31.76 -34.77 0.56
N ALA A 326 31.55 -33.60 -0.05
CA ALA A 326 31.12 -32.40 0.65
C ALA A 326 29.76 -32.58 1.32
N ASP A 327 29.41 -31.68 2.25
CA ASP A 327 28.13 -31.70 2.94
C ASP A 327 26.94 -31.75 1.96
N VAL A 328 25.95 -32.60 2.29
CA VAL A 328 24.77 -32.83 1.45
C VAL A 328 24.03 -31.52 1.15
N GLY A 329 24.00 -30.60 2.12
CA GLY A 329 23.39 -29.26 1.93
C GLY A 329 24.09 -28.46 0.84
N LEU A 330 25.42 -28.50 0.75
CA LEU A 330 26.20 -27.84 -0.31
C LEU A 330 25.94 -28.47 -1.69
N ILE A 331 25.86 -29.81 -1.77
CA ILE A 331 25.55 -30.52 -3.01
C ILE A 331 24.10 -30.17 -3.48
N VAL A 332 23.15 -30.13 -2.57
CA VAL A 332 21.77 -29.77 -2.87
C VAL A 332 21.66 -28.30 -3.33
N SER A 333 22.37 -27.37 -2.69
CA SER A 333 22.38 -25.97 -3.10
C SER A 333 22.97 -25.77 -4.50
N ALA A 334 24.12 -26.38 -4.79
CA ALA A 334 24.74 -26.33 -6.12
C ALA A 334 23.87 -27.00 -7.20
N SER A 335 23.15 -28.08 -6.85
CA SER A 335 22.22 -28.75 -7.76
C SER A 335 21.00 -27.86 -8.06
N ARG A 336 20.48 -27.12 -7.06
CA ARG A 336 19.41 -26.13 -7.25
C ARG A 336 19.87 -24.97 -8.13
N GLU A 337 21.09 -24.48 -7.94
CA GLU A 337 21.70 -23.45 -8.79
C GLU A 337 21.72 -23.89 -10.25
N LEU A 338 22.18 -25.12 -10.55
CA LEU A 338 22.16 -25.68 -11.91
C LEU A 338 20.75 -25.75 -12.51
N VAL A 339 19.76 -26.18 -11.72
CA VAL A 339 18.35 -26.29 -12.18
C VAL A 339 17.72 -24.91 -12.37
N SER A 340 18.15 -23.89 -11.62
CA SER A 340 17.64 -22.52 -11.72
C SER A 340 18.17 -21.73 -12.92
N LEU A 341 19.17 -22.25 -13.64
CA LEU A 341 19.68 -21.63 -14.86
C LEU A 341 18.59 -21.58 -15.94
N PRO A 342 18.60 -20.53 -16.79
CA PRO A 342 17.64 -20.40 -17.88
C PRO A 342 17.58 -21.63 -18.78
N ARG A 343 16.39 -21.98 -19.27
CA ARG A 343 16.19 -23.20 -20.08
C ARG A 343 16.66 -23.04 -21.52
N ASP A 344 16.59 -21.82 -22.05
CA ASP A 344 16.94 -21.49 -23.43
C ASP A 344 17.55 -20.08 -23.54
N ALA A 345 18.06 -19.75 -24.71
CA ALA A 345 18.68 -18.45 -24.97
C ALA A 345 17.71 -17.28 -24.83
N ALA A 346 16.41 -17.48 -25.09
CA ALA A 346 15.40 -16.43 -24.99
C ALA A 346 15.17 -16.05 -23.52
N SER A 347 14.95 -17.03 -22.66
CA SER A 347 14.79 -16.83 -21.20
C SER A 347 16.09 -16.31 -20.55
N ALA A 348 17.27 -16.73 -21.05
CA ALA A 348 18.56 -16.19 -20.60
C ALA A 348 18.71 -14.72 -20.95
N ARG A 349 18.37 -14.34 -22.18
CA ARG A 349 18.40 -12.93 -22.65
C ARG A 349 17.47 -12.06 -21.81
N GLU A 350 16.24 -12.50 -21.56
CA GLU A 350 15.29 -11.76 -20.75
C GLU A 350 15.80 -11.57 -19.32
N ARG A 351 16.25 -12.66 -18.67
CA ARG A 351 16.78 -12.62 -17.29
C ARG A 351 18.00 -11.72 -17.20
N TRP A 352 19.01 -11.91 -18.06
CA TRP A 352 20.24 -11.14 -18.02
C TRP A 352 20.05 -9.67 -18.38
N THR A 353 19.10 -9.35 -19.26
CA THR A 353 18.74 -7.95 -19.54
C THR A 353 18.14 -7.29 -18.30
N ARG A 354 17.29 -8.00 -17.56
CA ARG A 354 16.72 -7.50 -16.32
C ARG A 354 17.82 -7.32 -15.24
N GLU A 355 18.65 -8.33 -15.03
CA GLU A 355 19.76 -8.28 -14.07
C GLU A 355 20.76 -7.15 -14.40
N MET A 356 21.13 -7.00 -15.67
CA MET A 356 21.97 -5.91 -16.13
C MET A 356 21.38 -4.55 -15.78
N ARG A 357 20.11 -4.33 -16.07
CA ARG A 357 19.41 -3.08 -15.80
C ARG A 357 19.34 -2.80 -14.29
N GLU A 358 18.96 -3.80 -13.50
CA GLU A 358 18.88 -3.69 -12.04
C GLU A 358 20.24 -3.36 -11.41
N ASN A 359 21.32 -3.99 -11.87
CA ASN A 359 22.67 -3.69 -11.39
C ASN A 359 23.14 -2.28 -11.80
N TYR A 360 22.81 -1.81 -13.01
CA TYR A 360 23.09 -0.41 -13.41
C TYR A 360 22.28 0.60 -12.58
N GLU A 361 21.03 0.29 -12.23
CA GLU A 361 20.23 1.13 -11.34
C GLU A 361 20.84 1.20 -9.94
N ARG A 362 21.24 0.06 -9.36
CA ARG A 362 21.91 0.00 -8.04
C ARG A 362 23.30 0.62 -8.02
N ALA A 363 23.98 0.65 -9.15
CA ALA A 363 25.27 1.31 -9.30
C ALA A 363 25.22 2.83 -9.29
N ARG A 364 24.04 3.43 -9.11
CA ARG A 364 23.90 4.87 -8.87
C ARG A 364 24.09 5.17 -7.39
N PRO A 365 24.50 6.41 -7.04
CA PRO A 365 24.58 6.84 -5.65
C PRO A 365 23.30 6.52 -4.88
N LEU A 366 23.41 6.21 -3.60
CA LEU A 366 22.30 5.81 -2.73
C LEU A 366 21.48 4.61 -3.27
N GLY A 367 22.12 3.68 -3.99
CA GLY A 367 21.43 2.53 -4.60
C GLY A 367 20.39 2.92 -5.66
N GLY A 368 20.53 4.10 -6.27
CA GLY A 368 19.63 4.66 -7.27
C GLY A 368 18.44 5.44 -6.71
N LEU A 369 18.31 5.56 -5.38
CA LEU A 369 17.27 6.37 -4.75
C LEU A 369 17.61 7.87 -4.87
N PRO A 370 16.59 8.74 -5.06
CA PRO A 370 16.81 10.18 -5.01
C PRO A 370 17.02 10.66 -3.58
N LEU A 371 17.64 11.83 -3.42
CA LEU A 371 17.66 12.55 -2.15
C LEU A 371 16.21 12.79 -1.69
N HIS A 372 15.92 12.43 -0.45
CA HIS A 372 14.51 12.35 0.01
C HIS A 372 13.82 13.71 0.00
N SER A 373 14.52 14.76 0.43
CA SER A 373 14.01 16.13 0.55
C SER A 373 14.30 17.01 -0.66
N GLN A 374 14.92 16.48 -1.71
CA GLN A 374 15.24 17.25 -2.91
C GLN A 374 13.97 17.84 -3.54
N ALA A 375 14.02 19.13 -3.91
CA ALA A 375 12.85 19.78 -4.54
C ALA A 375 12.55 19.16 -5.93
N PHE A 376 13.51 19.22 -6.84
CA PHE A 376 13.49 18.52 -8.14
C PHE A 376 14.92 18.20 -8.54
N ALA A 377 15.11 17.14 -9.33
CA ALA A 377 16.43 16.81 -9.86
C ALA A 377 16.93 17.92 -10.80
N GLY A 378 18.25 18.16 -10.81
CA GLY A 378 18.88 19.28 -11.51
C GLY A 378 18.91 20.59 -10.70
N ASP A 379 19.58 21.59 -11.25
CA ASP A 379 19.68 22.94 -10.65
C ASP A 379 19.02 23.97 -11.60
N PRO A 380 18.03 24.75 -11.12
CA PRO A 380 17.39 25.80 -11.93
C PRO A 380 18.35 26.92 -12.33
N ASN A 381 19.46 27.11 -11.59
CA ASN A 381 20.49 28.13 -11.85
C ASN A 381 21.77 27.54 -12.45
N GLY A 382 21.83 26.24 -12.66
CA GLY A 382 23.00 25.52 -13.15
C GLY A 382 23.19 25.58 -14.67
N SER A 383 23.92 24.59 -15.20
CA SER A 383 24.16 24.42 -16.64
C SER A 383 22.86 24.25 -17.43
N PRO A 384 22.90 24.44 -18.77
CA PRO A 384 21.71 24.20 -19.62
C PRO A 384 21.13 22.79 -19.50
N HIS A 385 21.96 21.79 -19.19
CA HIS A 385 21.54 20.39 -18.97
C HIS A 385 20.78 20.28 -17.64
N GLU A 386 21.34 20.78 -16.56
CA GLU A 386 20.71 20.73 -15.22
C GLU A 386 19.38 21.50 -15.19
N ARG A 387 19.31 22.66 -15.84
CA ARG A 387 18.06 23.41 -15.99
C ARG A 387 16.99 22.61 -16.74
N LYS A 388 17.38 21.88 -17.80
CA LYS A 388 16.46 21.03 -18.56
C LYS A 388 15.96 19.84 -17.72
N GLU A 389 16.84 19.23 -16.93
CA GLU A 389 16.46 18.16 -16.00
C GLU A 389 15.49 18.66 -14.94
N TYR A 390 15.76 19.81 -14.32
CA TYR A 390 14.90 20.44 -13.34
C TYR A 390 13.50 20.72 -13.90
N GLU A 391 13.41 21.32 -15.08
CA GLU A 391 12.14 21.58 -15.76
C GLU A 391 11.37 20.32 -16.12
N LEU A 392 12.08 19.26 -16.55
CA LEU A 392 11.46 17.97 -16.86
C LEU A 392 10.92 17.30 -15.60
N ALA A 393 11.68 17.25 -14.52
CA ALA A 393 11.27 16.71 -13.23
C ALA A 393 10.02 17.46 -12.70
N ARG A 394 10.02 18.80 -12.76
CA ARG A 394 8.90 19.64 -12.36
C ARG A 394 7.64 19.36 -13.19
N ARG A 395 7.76 19.28 -14.51
CA ARG A 395 6.64 18.98 -15.41
C ARG A 395 6.06 17.60 -15.15
N ASN A 396 6.91 16.60 -14.96
CA ASN A 396 6.48 15.24 -14.66
C ASN A 396 5.75 15.17 -13.30
N PHE A 397 6.25 15.88 -12.29
CA PHE A 397 5.59 15.98 -11.00
C PHE A 397 4.19 16.60 -11.12
N LEU A 398 4.06 17.72 -11.82
CA LEU A 398 2.78 18.40 -12.04
C LEU A 398 1.81 17.55 -12.86
N ALA A 399 2.30 16.89 -13.92
CA ALA A 399 1.50 15.97 -14.73
C ALA A 399 0.98 14.78 -13.91
N LEU A 400 1.86 14.17 -13.10
CA LEU A 400 1.48 13.07 -12.21
C LEU A 400 0.54 13.53 -11.09
N MET A 401 0.67 14.74 -10.57
CA MET A 401 -0.28 15.30 -9.60
C MET A 401 -1.65 15.50 -10.23
N PHE A 402 -1.70 16.07 -11.44
CA PHE A 402 -2.96 16.37 -12.14
C PHE A 402 -3.70 15.10 -12.58
N CYS A 403 -2.99 14.09 -13.06
CA CYS A 403 -3.59 12.84 -13.56
C CYS A 403 -4.44 12.12 -12.50
N PRO A 404 -3.93 11.76 -11.32
CA PRO A 404 -4.75 11.14 -10.27
C PRO A 404 -5.78 12.12 -9.67
N MET A 405 -5.56 13.43 -9.73
CA MET A 405 -6.55 14.41 -9.28
C MET A 405 -7.82 14.33 -10.12
N VAL A 406 -7.70 14.34 -11.44
CA VAL A 406 -8.84 14.21 -12.35
C VAL A 406 -9.41 12.79 -12.31
N GLY A 407 -8.53 11.76 -12.30
CA GLY A 407 -8.93 10.37 -12.22
C GLY A 407 -9.76 10.04 -10.98
N THR A 408 -9.33 10.51 -9.81
CA THR A 408 -10.07 10.37 -8.55
C THR A 408 -11.46 10.98 -8.63
N ALA A 409 -11.56 12.18 -9.21
CA ALA A 409 -12.83 12.87 -9.35
C ALA A 409 -13.85 12.11 -10.22
N GLY A 410 -13.37 11.19 -11.07
CA GLY A 410 -14.20 10.35 -11.95
C GLY A 410 -14.47 8.93 -11.44
N LEU A 411 -13.95 8.51 -10.29
CA LEU A 411 -14.08 7.11 -9.81
C LEU A 411 -15.53 6.77 -9.44
N PRO A 412 -16.16 5.80 -10.12
CA PRO A 412 -17.60 5.51 -9.98
C PRO A 412 -17.99 5.11 -8.55
N HIS A 413 -17.22 4.25 -7.89
CA HIS A 413 -17.52 3.74 -6.54
C HIS A 413 -17.49 4.85 -5.48
N LEU A 414 -16.62 5.86 -5.62
CA LEU A 414 -16.62 7.03 -4.73
C LEU A 414 -17.83 7.93 -4.96
N LEU A 415 -18.24 8.10 -6.21
CA LEU A 415 -19.36 8.95 -6.57
C LEU A 415 -20.69 8.38 -6.09
N THR A 416 -20.85 7.06 -6.07
CA THR A 416 -22.07 6.40 -5.59
C THR A 416 -22.32 6.63 -4.10
N ARG A 417 -21.29 6.90 -3.30
CA ARG A 417 -21.41 7.23 -1.87
C ARG A 417 -22.29 8.43 -1.58
N TYR A 418 -22.37 9.39 -2.48
CA TYR A 418 -23.17 10.60 -2.27
C TYR A 418 -24.65 10.38 -2.50
N TYR A 419 -25.02 9.32 -3.21
CA TYR A 419 -26.44 8.91 -3.34
C TYR A 419 -27.01 8.34 -2.03
N THR A 420 -26.18 7.81 -1.13
CA THR A 420 -26.63 7.25 0.16
C THR A 420 -26.95 8.29 1.22
N ALA A 421 -26.53 9.54 1.02
CA ALA A 421 -26.78 10.64 1.95
C ALA A 421 -28.25 11.06 1.97
N PRO A 422 -28.84 11.43 3.14
CA PRO A 422 -30.25 11.82 3.22
C PRO A 422 -30.57 13.13 2.50
N SER A 423 -29.63 14.05 2.41
CA SER A 423 -29.85 15.36 1.77
C SER A 423 -28.56 15.89 1.11
N VAL A 424 -28.68 16.95 0.31
CA VAL A 424 -27.51 17.64 -0.28
C VAL A 424 -26.61 18.24 0.81
N ALA A 425 -27.18 18.78 1.88
CA ALA A 425 -26.41 19.28 3.02
C ALA A 425 -25.66 18.16 3.73
N ALA A 426 -26.31 17.01 3.94
CA ALA A 426 -25.68 15.82 4.52
C ALA A 426 -24.56 15.27 3.61
N ALA A 427 -24.73 15.30 2.29
CA ALA A 427 -23.68 14.91 1.35
C ALA A 427 -22.44 15.80 1.47
N ARG A 428 -22.61 17.12 1.55
CA ARG A 428 -21.49 18.07 1.79
C ARG A 428 -20.78 17.81 3.12
N THR A 429 -21.54 17.58 4.19
CA THR A 429 -20.98 17.26 5.51
C THR A 429 -20.25 15.90 5.48
N SER A 430 -20.77 14.92 4.75
CA SER A 430 -20.09 13.62 4.56
C SER A 430 -18.73 13.79 3.89
N VAL A 431 -18.62 14.65 2.89
CA VAL A 431 -17.35 14.95 2.24
C VAL A 431 -16.33 15.57 3.19
N ALA A 432 -16.75 16.53 4.02
CA ALA A 432 -15.87 17.13 5.02
C ALA A 432 -15.33 16.07 5.99
N TRP A 433 -16.18 15.16 6.46
CA TRP A 433 -15.74 14.02 7.27
C TRP A 433 -14.82 13.06 6.50
N SER A 434 -15.11 12.76 5.25
CA SER A 434 -14.23 11.94 4.42
C SER A 434 -12.84 12.54 4.30
N LEU A 435 -12.75 13.84 3.98
CA LEU A 435 -11.47 14.56 3.91
C LEU A 435 -10.70 14.54 5.22
N PHE A 436 -11.39 14.74 6.35
CA PHE A 436 -10.77 14.63 7.68
C PHE A 436 -10.19 13.23 7.92
N PHE A 437 -10.96 12.18 7.66
CA PHE A 437 -10.53 10.81 7.88
C PHE A 437 -9.41 10.38 6.92
N ILE A 438 -9.44 10.84 5.67
CA ILE A 438 -8.37 10.62 4.70
C ILE A 438 -7.10 11.35 5.12
N ALA A 439 -7.22 12.60 5.60
CA ALA A 439 -6.08 13.41 6.03
C ALA A 439 -5.30 12.76 7.19
N LEU A 440 -5.97 12.07 8.12
CA LEU A 440 -5.30 11.39 9.23
C LEU A 440 -4.24 10.39 8.75
N LEU A 441 -4.52 9.63 7.69
CA LEU A 441 -3.57 8.68 7.13
C LEU A 441 -2.63 9.32 6.11
N TYR A 442 -3.14 10.14 5.23
CA TYR A 442 -2.34 10.72 4.14
C TYR A 442 -1.27 11.71 4.64
N LEU A 443 -1.55 12.45 5.72
CA LEU A 443 -0.52 13.27 6.37
C LEU A 443 0.51 12.43 7.15
N SER A 444 0.12 11.22 7.55
CA SER A 444 1.01 10.28 8.26
C SER A 444 1.88 9.46 7.30
N ALA A 445 1.51 9.32 6.03
CA ALA A 445 2.28 8.51 5.06
C ALA A 445 3.68 9.08 4.74
N PRO A 446 3.87 10.40 4.50
CA PRO A 446 5.20 11.00 4.37
C PRO A 446 6.03 10.86 5.65
N ALA A 447 5.39 11.03 6.82
CA ALA A 447 6.06 10.84 8.08
C ALA A 447 6.58 9.41 8.23
N LEU A 448 5.77 8.40 7.90
CA LEU A 448 6.20 7.00 7.94
C LEU A 448 7.40 6.75 7.03
N ALA A 449 7.36 7.24 5.80
CA ALA A 449 8.47 7.07 4.85
C ALA A 449 9.80 7.62 5.41
N VAL A 450 9.75 8.83 5.99
CA VAL A 450 10.91 9.49 6.62
C VAL A 450 11.39 8.71 7.84
N LEU A 451 10.49 8.34 8.75
CA LEU A 451 10.85 7.62 9.98
C LEU A 451 11.46 6.25 9.69
N VAL A 452 10.90 5.52 8.70
CA VAL A 452 11.46 4.22 8.28
C VAL A 452 12.82 4.40 7.61
N LYS A 453 12.97 5.40 6.74
CA LYS A 453 14.26 5.68 6.08
C LYS A 453 15.35 6.00 7.10
N PHE A 454 15.01 6.81 8.11
CA PHE A 454 15.90 7.09 9.23
C PHE A 454 16.28 5.81 10.00
N GLU A 455 15.31 4.96 10.32
CA GLU A 455 15.54 3.70 11.06
C GLU A 455 16.47 2.76 10.28
N VAL A 456 16.27 2.63 8.95
CA VAL A 456 17.13 1.83 8.07
C VAL A 456 18.55 2.40 8.03
N MET A 457 18.71 3.70 7.80
CA MET A 457 20.02 4.34 7.73
C MET A 457 20.78 4.30 9.07
N GLN A 458 20.06 4.45 10.19
CA GLN A 458 20.65 4.49 11.52
C GLN A 458 21.05 3.11 12.04
N ASN A 459 20.26 2.06 11.75
CA ASN A 459 20.36 0.77 12.43
C ASN A 459 20.81 -0.39 11.53
N LEU A 460 20.67 -0.26 10.20
CA LEU A 460 21.07 -1.34 9.28
C LEU A 460 22.37 -1.00 8.54
N VAL A 461 22.54 0.25 8.11
CA VAL A 461 23.76 0.65 7.40
C VAL A 461 24.96 0.61 8.35
N GLY A 462 26.03 -0.05 7.91
CA GLY A 462 27.26 -0.25 8.70
C GLY A 462 27.19 -1.42 9.69
N SER A 463 26.06 -2.12 9.81
CA SER A 463 26.00 -3.36 10.60
C SER A 463 26.60 -4.54 9.85
N SER A 464 27.04 -5.58 10.59
CA SER A 464 27.53 -6.81 9.98
C SER A 464 26.35 -7.66 9.43
N PHE A 465 26.56 -8.29 8.27
CA PHE A 465 25.61 -9.26 7.72
C PHE A 465 25.28 -10.41 8.68
N GLU A 466 26.20 -10.78 9.57
CA GLU A 466 25.98 -11.82 10.56
C GLU A 466 25.02 -11.42 11.69
N THR A 467 24.92 -10.11 11.97
CA THR A 467 24.11 -9.55 13.06
C THR A 467 22.78 -8.97 12.61
N LEU A 468 22.43 -9.13 11.33
CA LEU A 468 21.18 -8.62 10.80
C LEU A 468 19.95 -9.18 11.52
N PRO A 469 18.93 -8.35 11.78
CA PRO A 469 17.70 -8.79 12.42
C PRO A 469 16.99 -9.91 11.64
N ASN A 470 16.49 -10.90 12.36
CA ASN A 470 15.82 -12.07 11.77
C ASN A 470 14.62 -11.75 10.86
N TRP A 471 13.95 -10.62 11.07
CA TRP A 471 12.83 -10.22 10.23
C TRP A 471 13.24 -9.98 8.77
N LEU A 472 14.47 -9.50 8.51
CA LEU A 472 15.00 -9.35 7.14
C LEU A 472 15.02 -10.69 6.40
N ALA A 473 15.57 -11.73 7.02
CA ALA A 473 15.60 -13.06 6.44
C ALA A 473 14.20 -13.67 6.25
N GLN A 474 13.25 -13.35 7.14
CA GLN A 474 11.88 -13.82 7.02
C GLN A 474 11.17 -13.18 5.82
N TRP A 475 11.28 -11.87 5.62
CA TRP A 475 10.68 -11.17 4.49
C TRP A 475 11.35 -11.51 3.15
N ALA A 476 12.67 -11.65 3.12
CA ALA A 476 13.40 -12.08 1.91
C ALA A 476 12.97 -13.48 1.41
N ARG A 477 12.50 -14.35 2.31
CA ARG A 477 11.95 -15.67 1.94
C ARG A 477 10.54 -15.61 1.35
N VAL A 478 9.77 -14.56 1.66
CA VAL A 478 8.42 -14.39 1.10
C VAL A 478 8.52 -14.06 -0.38
N GLU A 479 9.29 -13.01 -0.71
CA GLU A 479 9.52 -12.60 -2.09
C GLU A 479 10.77 -11.71 -2.16
N ALA A 480 11.73 -12.08 -3.00
CA ALA A 480 13.00 -11.35 -3.14
C ALA A 480 12.82 -9.92 -3.70
N SER A 481 11.70 -9.64 -4.39
CA SER A 481 11.38 -8.30 -4.87
C SER A 481 10.94 -7.35 -3.75
N LEU A 482 10.42 -7.89 -2.63
CA LEU A 482 10.02 -7.09 -1.47
C LEU A 482 11.21 -6.73 -0.59
N LEU A 483 12.16 -7.63 -0.44
CA LEU A 483 13.36 -7.41 0.36
C LEU A 483 14.52 -8.21 -0.19
N SER A 484 15.61 -7.53 -0.48
CA SER A 484 16.91 -8.16 -0.69
C SER A 484 18.00 -7.38 0.00
N VAL A 485 18.90 -8.08 0.67
CA VAL A 485 20.13 -7.54 1.24
C VAL A 485 21.25 -8.47 0.81
N GLU A 486 22.26 -7.97 0.12
CA GLU A 486 23.32 -8.76 -0.50
C GLU A 486 24.66 -8.04 -0.36
N ASP A 487 25.62 -8.70 0.26
CA ASP A 487 27.00 -8.22 0.32
C ASP A 487 27.65 -8.32 -1.08
N VAL A 488 27.57 -7.22 -1.84
CA VAL A 488 28.01 -7.20 -3.24
C VAL A 488 29.51 -7.03 -3.38
N ASN A 489 30.13 -6.32 -2.42
CA ASN A 489 31.56 -6.02 -2.41
C ASN A 489 32.37 -7.02 -1.59
N GLY A 490 31.75 -7.86 -0.75
CA GLY A 490 32.36 -8.91 0.06
C GLY A 490 33.07 -8.39 1.31
N ASP A 491 32.67 -7.22 1.85
CA ASP A 491 33.32 -6.63 3.03
C ASP A 491 32.66 -7.04 4.37
N GLY A 492 31.51 -7.73 4.30
CA GLY A 492 30.77 -8.22 5.47
C GLY A 492 29.99 -7.14 6.20
N LEU A 493 29.96 -5.89 5.72
CA LEU A 493 29.21 -4.77 6.27
C LEU A 493 28.11 -4.37 5.29
N VAL A 494 26.97 -3.96 5.82
CA VAL A 494 25.82 -3.55 5.01
C VAL A 494 25.97 -2.11 4.57
N GLN A 495 26.01 -1.86 3.26
CA GLN A 495 25.91 -0.53 2.68
C GLN A 495 24.46 -0.21 2.32
N PHE A 496 24.13 1.09 2.25
CA PHE A 496 22.76 1.51 1.90
C PHE A 496 22.33 1.04 0.50
N GLY A 497 23.26 1.08 -0.47
CA GLY A 497 23.05 0.56 -1.82
C GLY A 497 22.79 -0.95 -1.89
N GLU A 498 23.16 -1.71 -0.86
CA GLU A 498 22.96 -3.16 -0.78
C GLU A 498 21.60 -3.58 -0.23
N ILE A 499 20.88 -2.63 0.40
CA ILE A 499 19.52 -2.86 0.91
C ILE A 499 18.51 -2.48 -0.17
N ARG A 500 17.65 -3.40 -0.55
CA ARG A 500 16.47 -3.12 -1.39
C ARG A 500 15.21 -3.43 -0.60
N LEU A 501 14.40 -2.40 -0.38
CA LEU A 501 13.07 -2.49 0.20
C LEU A 501 12.03 -2.17 -0.87
N GLY A 502 11.11 -3.07 -1.13
CA GLY A 502 9.98 -2.82 -2.02
C GLY A 502 8.97 -1.86 -1.38
N ALA A 503 8.24 -1.11 -2.22
CA ALA A 503 7.22 -0.18 -1.73
C ALA A 503 6.19 -0.85 -0.82
N ASP A 504 5.78 -2.07 -1.16
CA ASP A 504 4.74 -2.81 -0.45
C ASP A 504 5.21 -3.37 0.90
N LEU A 505 6.50 -3.31 1.19
CA LEU A 505 7.06 -3.78 2.46
C LEU A 505 7.03 -2.72 3.56
N ILE A 506 7.22 -1.45 3.23
CA ILE A 506 7.49 -0.37 4.20
C ILE A 506 6.45 -0.34 5.33
N MET A 507 5.17 -0.31 4.97
CA MET A 507 4.09 -0.32 5.99
C MET A 507 4.02 -1.65 6.73
N LEU A 508 4.15 -2.78 6.04
CA LEU A 508 4.00 -4.11 6.62
C LEU A 508 5.14 -4.47 7.60
N ALA A 509 6.36 -4.01 7.32
CA ALA A 509 7.54 -4.26 8.17
C ALA A 509 7.71 -3.21 9.29
N THR A 510 6.96 -2.10 9.27
CA THR A 510 7.09 -1.03 10.27
C THR A 510 7.00 -1.50 11.72
N PRO A 511 6.10 -2.42 12.12
CA PRO A 511 6.07 -2.92 13.48
C PRO A 511 7.37 -3.63 13.89
N GLU A 512 7.92 -4.42 13.01
CA GLU A 512 9.16 -5.17 13.24
C GLU A 512 10.37 -4.23 13.31
N LEU A 513 10.45 -3.23 12.41
CA LEU A 513 11.43 -2.14 12.45
C LEU A 513 11.33 -1.32 13.75
N GLY A 514 10.13 -1.02 14.18
CA GLY A 514 9.87 -0.28 15.42
C GLY A 514 10.13 -1.09 16.70
N GLY A 515 10.33 -2.41 16.61
CA GLY A 515 10.46 -3.30 17.76
C GLY A 515 9.15 -3.52 18.51
N LEU A 516 8.00 -3.40 17.84
CA LEU A 516 6.67 -3.66 18.39
C LEU A 516 6.40 -5.17 18.51
N PRO A 517 5.52 -5.58 19.46
CA PRO A 517 5.05 -6.97 19.55
C PRO A 517 4.46 -7.46 18.23
N TYR A 518 4.56 -8.76 17.96
CA TYR A 518 4.10 -9.35 16.69
C TYR A 518 2.59 -9.22 16.46
N VAL A 519 1.82 -9.08 17.54
CA VAL A 519 0.39 -8.73 17.47
C VAL A 519 0.14 -7.45 16.63
N VAL A 520 1.05 -6.47 16.70
CA VAL A 520 0.91 -5.24 15.89
C VAL A 520 1.17 -5.52 14.40
N SER A 521 2.09 -6.43 14.07
CA SER A 521 2.25 -6.92 12.68
C SER A 521 0.98 -7.62 12.19
N GLY A 522 0.32 -8.41 13.06
CA GLY A 522 -0.99 -9.00 12.77
C GLY A 522 -2.07 -7.94 12.53
N LEU A 523 -2.11 -6.89 13.35
CA LEU A 523 -3.03 -5.76 13.16
C LEU A 523 -2.78 -5.00 11.86
N VAL A 524 -1.51 -4.72 11.52
CA VAL A 524 -1.14 -4.02 10.27
C VAL A 524 -1.57 -4.84 9.06
N ALA A 525 -1.35 -6.15 9.10
CA ALA A 525 -1.77 -7.03 8.02
C ALA A 525 -3.31 -7.13 7.93
N ALA A 526 -4.03 -7.19 9.07
CA ALA A 526 -5.50 -7.11 9.07
C ALA A 526 -6.01 -5.76 8.55
N GLY A 527 -5.31 -4.66 8.85
CA GLY A 527 -5.60 -3.32 8.31
C GLY A 527 -5.42 -3.24 6.79
N GLY A 528 -4.33 -3.80 6.28
CA GLY A 528 -4.09 -3.88 4.84
C GLY A 528 -5.12 -4.76 4.12
N LEU A 529 -5.52 -5.88 4.74
CA LEU A 529 -6.59 -6.72 4.23
C LEU A 529 -7.93 -5.95 4.24
N ALA A 530 -8.26 -5.27 5.34
CA ALA A 530 -9.46 -4.43 5.45
C ALA A 530 -9.49 -3.33 4.38
N ALA A 531 -8.36 -2.67 4.11
CA ALA A 531 -8.23 -1.66 3.07
C ALA A 531 -8.46 -2.23 1.65
N ALA A 532 -7.89 -3.41 1.37
CA ALA A 532 -8.11 -4.09 0.09
C ALA A 532 -9.57 -4.52 -0.10
N LEU A 533 -10.16 -5.11 0.94
CA LEU A 533 -11.53 -5.63 0.91
C LEU A 533 -12.56 -4.49 0.84
N SER A 534 -12.37 -3.38 1.59
CA SER A 534 -13.30 -2.24 1.58
C SER A 534 -13.43 -1.62 0.19
N THR A 535 -12.31 -1.47 -0.49
CA THR A 535 -12.28 -0.93 -1.85
C THR A 535 -12.87 -1.93 -2.86
N ALA A 536 -12.55 -3.23 -2.71
CA ALA A 536 -13.13 -4.27 -3.57
C ALA A 536 -14.65 -4.35 -3.44
N ASP A 537 -15.19 -4.28 -2.20
CA ASP A 537 -16.64 -4.23 -1.93
C ASP A 537 -17.32 -3.03 -2.62
N GLY A 538 -16.67 -1.86 -2.63
CA GLY A 538 -17.22 -0.68 -3.27
C GLY A 538 -17.16 -0.69 -4.81
N LEU A 539 -16.23 -1.46 -5.38
CA LEU A 539 -16.03 -1.58 -6.83
C LEU A 539 -16.95 -2.62 -7.48
N LEU A 540 -17.36 -3.66 -6.75
CA LEU A 540 -18.27 -4.73 -7.18
C LEU A 540 -19.73 -4.35 -7.01
#